data_b539595f8deb475d131a90916faab651
#
_entry.id   b539595f8deb475d131a90916faab651
#
_cell.length_a   1.000
_cell.length_b   1.000
_cell.length_c   1.000
_cell.angle_alpha   90.00
_cell.angle_beta   90.00
_cell.angle_gamma   90.00
#
_symmetry.space_group_name_H-M   'P 1'
#
loop_
_entity.id
_entity.type
_entity.pdbx_description
1 polymer ?
#
loop_
_entity_poly.entity_id
_entity_poly.type
_entity_poly.pdbx_seq_one_letter_code
_entity_poly.pdbx_strand_id
1 'polypeptide(L)'
;MQDDNPGGSWPAQPGPYPWGAPPPPPQWPAPPPAAPHRQTPRYWYGIGAALIAVGLIGGISLFVAGLVYALKGPTSQFGANGSATAPFASGEQMIIYVADVEPVPKLTLNTRCVARDENNNDATVSRYDGSMSINQWHALYVVTAHQAGIYTVSCAGYSDITYGLGPRAGRGAITAALLGPIGGITLLGAGTIMIAVTASRRRKRPPQYPHGNPYPYEPGPR
;
A
#
# COMPACT_ATOMS: atom_id res chain seq x y z
N MET A 1 52.55 56.97 27.12
CA MET A 1 53.55 56.03 27.61
C MET A 1 52.97 55.40 28.87
N GLN A 2 52.44 54.21 28.73
CA GLN A 2 51.82 53.45 29.80
C GLN A 2 52.30 52.00 29.59
N ASP A 3 53.21 51.57 30.50
CA ASP A 3 53.82 50.24 30.51
C ASP A 3 52.80 49.27 31.18
N ASP A 4 52.18 48.44 30.36
CA ASP A 4 51.39 47.29 30.81
C ASP A 4 52.35 46.08 30.98
N ASN A 5 52.74 45.81 32.22
CA ASN A 5 53.48 44.61 32.60
C ASN A 5 52.50 43.46 32.92
N PRO A 6 52.36 42.41 32.11
CA PRO A 6 51.58 41.24 32.49
C PRO A 6 52.40 40.37 33.42
N GLY A 7 52.18 40.52 34.70
CA GLY A 7 52.77 39.66 35.75
C GLY A 7 52.28 38.18 35.56
N GLY A 8 53.12 37.38 34.95
CA GLY A 8 52.94 35.96 34.83
C GLY A 8 53.07 35.30 36.21
N SER A 9 51.94 34.88 36.77
CA SER A 9 51.91 34.05 37.99
C SER A 9 52.39 32.63 37.65
N TRP A 10 53.60 32.35 38.07
CA TRP A 10 54.13 30.98 38.00
C TRP A 10 53.32 30.08 38.93
N PRO A 11 52.93 28.86 38.52
CA PRO A 11 52.29 27.90 39.42
C PRO A 11 53.25 27.59 40.57
N ALA A 12 52.77 27.66 41.78
CA ALA A 12 53.50 27.36 43.00
C ALA A 12 54.12 25.94 42.91
N GLN A 13 55.45 25.85 43.10
CA GLN A 13 56.11 24.56 43.13
C GLN A 13 55.64 23.78 44.39
N PRO A 14 55.28 22.48 44.21
CA PRO A 14 54.93 21.63 45.30
C PRO A 14 56.11 21.60 46.34
N GLY A 15 55.82 21.90 47.57
CA GLY A 15 56.84 21.86 48.64
C GLY A 15 57.44 20.46 48.82
N PRO A 16 58.61 20.35 49.41
CA PRO A 16 59.29 19.06 49.64
C PRO A 16 58.38 18.13 50.41
N TYR A 17 58.12 16.95 49.88
CA TYR A 17 57.31 15.90 50.50
C TYR A 17 58.01 15.43 51.80
N PRO A 18 57.30 15.24 52.95
CA PRO A 18 57.85 14.67 54.17
C PRO A 18 58.36 13.25 53.84
N TRP A 19 59.54 12.97 54.27
CA TRP A 19 60.17 11.65 54.15
C TRP A 19 59.29 10.58 54.74
N GLY A 20 58.80 9.60 53.86
CA GLY A 20 58.03 8.45 54.31
C GLY A 20 56.56 8.40 53.80
N ALA A 21 56.05 9.43 53.17
CA ALA A 21 54.74 9.31 52.56
C ALA A 21 54.81 8.54 51.22
N PRO A 22 54.03 7.48 51.02
CA PRO A 22 53.93 6.80 49.70
C PRO A 22 53.50 7.76 48.64
N PRO A 23 53.99 7.65 47.39
CA PRO A 23 53.59 8.51 46.31
C PRO A 23 52.07 8.37 46.04
N PRO A 24 51.37 9.46 45.82
CA PRO A 24 49.95 9.37 45.50
C PRO A 24 49.74 8.45 44.28
N PRO A 25 48.71 7.61 44.32
CA PRO A 25 48.42 6.73 43.19
C PRO A 25 48.21 7.52 41.91
N PRO A 26 48.66 7.01 40.76
CA PRO A 26 48.48 7.69 39.49
C PRO A 26 47.01 7.99 39.27
N GLN A 27 46.65 9.25 39.15
CA GLN A 27 45.30 9.67 38.83
C GLN A 27 45.08 9.44 37.33
N TRP A 28 44.38 8.36 37.01
CA TRP A 28 43.91 8.14 35.66
C TRP A 28 42.91 9.23 35.30
N PRO A 29 43.00 9.83 34.07
CA PRO A 29 42.01 10.80 33.66
C PRO A 29 40.61 10.16 33.68
N ALA A 30 39.65 10.84 34.28
CA ALA A 30 38.29 10.38 34.34
C ALA A 30 37.78 10.10 32.90
N PRO A 31 37.16 8.95 32.67
CA PRO A 31 36.61 8.67 31.33
C PRO A 31 35.66 9.80 30.94
N PRO A 32 35.69 10.23 29.63
CA PRO A 32 34.82 11.28 29.18
C PRO A 32 33.35 10.93 29.45
N PRO A 33 32.51 11.90 29.83
CA PRO A 33 31.09 11.66 30.08
C PRO A 33 30.45 10.99 28.86
N ALA A 34 29.77 9.86 29.12
CA ALA A 34 29.10 9.11 28.08
C ALA A 34 28.13 10.02 27.31
N ALA A 35 28.31 10.11 25.99
CA ALA A 35 27.44 10.93 25.16
C ALA A 35 25.96 10.56 25.41
N PRO A 36 25.05 11.55 25.49
CA PRO A 36 23.64 11.28 25.73
C PRO A 36 23.10 10.38 24.63
N HIS A 37 22.77 9.15 24.99
CA HIS A 37 22.19 8.19 24.06
C HIS A 37 20.81 8.70 23.61
N ARG A 38 20.68 9.16 22.35
CA ARG A 38 19.41 9.49 21.74
C ARG A 38 18.52 8.25 21.76
N GLN A 39 17.53 8.26 22.63
CA GLN A 39 16.52 7.20 22.70
C GLN A 39 15.68 7.26 21.42
N THR A 40 15.59 6.14 20.69
CA THR A 40 14.64 6.04 19.55
C THR A 40 13.24 6.28 20.09
N PRO A 41 12.55 7.33 19.66
CA PRO A 41 11.26 7.70 20.22
C PRO A 41 10.19 6.65 19.93
N ARG A 42 9.25 6.47 20.85
CA ARG A 42 8.22 5.42 20.78
C ARG A 42 7.27 5.55 19.59
N TYR A 43 7.16 6.74 18.99
CA TYR A 43 6.24 6.97 17.88
C TYR A 43 6.58 6.13 16.62
N TRP A 44 7.82 5.66 16.45
CA TRP A 44 8.19 4.79 15.33
C TRP A 44 7.44 3.46 15.32
N TYR A 45 7.07 2.93 16.49
CA TYR A 45 6.19 1.76 16.56
C TYR A 45 4.78 2.09 16.08
N GLY A 46 4.28 3.31 16.41
CA GLY A 46 2.98 3.78 15.95
C GLY A 46 2.93 3.92 14.42
N ILE A 47 4.00 4.48 13.82
CA ILE A 47 4.11 4.60 12.37
C ILE A 47 4.15 3.22 11.70
N GLY A 48 4.97 2.29 12.22
CA GLY A 48 5.04 0.92 11.70
C GLY A 48 3.68 0.20 11.79
N ALA A 49 2.98 0.31 12.91
CA ALA A 49 1.65 -0.27 13.09
C ALA A 49 0.61 0.37 12.17
N ALA A 50 0.66 1.69 11.97
CA ALA A 50 -0.23 2.40 11.05
C ALA A 50 -0.03 1.95 9.59
N LEU A 51 1.21 1.78 9.15
CA LEU A 51 1.53 1.27 7.81
C LEU A 51 0.98 -0.15 7.60
N ILE A 52 1.09 -1.02 8.61
CA ILE A 52 0.53 -2.36 8.57
C ILE A 52 -0.99 -2.31 8.46
N ALA A 53 -1.66 -1.49 9.29
CA ALA A 53 -3.11 -1.35 9.27
C ALA A 53 -3.62 -0.80 7.93
N VAL A 54 -2.99 0.25 7.39
CA VAL A 54 -3.32 0.83 6.09
C VAL A 54 -3.08 -0.18 4.97
N GLY A 55 -1.97 -0.93 5.01
CA GLY A 55 -1.64 -1.97 4.04
C GLY A 55 -2.66 -3.10 4.02
N LEU A 56 -3.11 -3.58 5.19
CA LEU A 56 -4.11 -4.62 5.31
C LEU A 56 -5.49 -4.14 4.87
N ILE A 57 -6.00 -3.07 5.48
CA ILE A 57 -7.35 -2.59 5.21
C ILE A 57 -7.46 -2.08 3.78
N GLY A 58 -6.53 -1.23 3.34
CA GLY A 58 -6.53 -0.67 1.99
C GLY A 58 -6.30 -1.73 0.91
N GLY A 59 -5.32 -2.63 1.10
CA GLY A 59 -5.02 -3.70 0.16
C GLY A 59 -6.20 -4.66 -0.03
N ILE A 60 -6.81 -5.12 1.07
CA ILE A 60 -7.98 -6.02 1.02
C ILE A 60 -9.18 -5.31 0.40
N SER A 61 -9.47 -4.06 0.80
CA SER A 61 -10.61 -3.31 0.29
C SER A 61 -10.52 -3.08 -1.23
N LEU A 62 -9.35 -2.68 -1.72
CA LEU A 62 -9.12 -2.49 -3.16
C LEU A 62 -9.20 -3.81 -3.93
N PHE A 63 -8.66 -4.89 -3.38
CA PHE A 63 -8.74 -6.22 -3.98
C PHE A 63 -10.20 -6.69 -4.09
N VAL A 64 -10.95 -6.63 -2.99
CA VAL A 64 -12.35 -7.05 -2.96
C VAL A 64 -13.21 -6.18 -3.90
N ALA A 65 -13.03 -4.87 -3.87
CA ALA A 65 -13.74 -3.97 -4.77
C ALA A 65 -13.41 -4.27 -6.24
N GLY A 66 -12.14 -4.46 -6.58
CA GLY A 66 -11.71 -4.83 -7.92
C GLY A 66 -12.27 -6.17 -8.37
N LEU A 67 -12.28 -7.18 -7.48
CA LEU A 67 -12.82 -8.50 -7.76
C LEU A 67 -14.34 -8.45 -8.00
N VAL A 68 -15.09 -7.77 -7.12
CA VAL A 68 -16.54 -7.59 -7.28
C VAL A 68 -16.86 -6.90 -8.60
N TYR A 69 -16.07 -5.89 -8.97
CA TYR A 69 -16.25 -5.19 -10.25
C TYR A 69 -15.92 -6.07 -11.46
N ALA A 70 -14.85 -6.88 -11.36
CA ALA A 70 -14.43 -7.78 -12.44
C ALA A 70 -15.40 -8.95 -12.65
N LEU A 71 -16.09 -9.40 -11.59
CA LEU A 71 -17.05 -10.50 -11.62
C LEU A 71 -18.50 -10.04 -11.84
N LYS A 72 -18.75 -8.74 -12.01
CA LYS A 72 -20.08 -8.26 -12.37
C LYS A 72 -20.45 -8.80 -13.75
N GLY A 73 -21.42 -9.71 -13.76
CA GLY A 73 -22.10 -10.16 -14.96
C GLY A 73 -22.99 -9.06 -15.56
N PRO A 74 -23.85 -9.41 -16.52
CA PRO A 74 -24.79 -8.48 -17.12
C PRO A 74 -25.74 -7.90 -16.05
N THR A 75 -25.99 -6.59 -16.18
CA THR A 75 -26.89 -5.86 -15.25
C THR A 75 -28.34 -5.91 -15.72
N SER A 76 -28.55 -6.11 -17.01
CA SER A 76 -29.88 -6.28 -17.62
C SER A 76 -29.85 -7.47 -18.60
N GLN A 77 -30.96 -8.18 -18.67
CA GLN A 77 -31.12 -9.36 -19.52
C GLN A 77 -32.33 -9.18 -20.43
N PHE A 78 -32.24 -9.68 -21.66
CA PHE A 78 -33.33 -9.66 -22.65
C PHE A 78 -33.22 -10.86 -23.58
N GLY A 79 -34.36 -11.35 -24.06
CA GLY A 79 -34.38 -12.44 -25.01
C GLY A 79 -34.07 -12.00 -26.44
N ALA A 80 -34.01 -12.93 -27.36
CA ALA A 80 -33.91 -12.65 -28.80
C ALA A 80 -35.06 -11.75 -29.27
N ASN A 81 -34.75 -10.78 -30.15
CA ASN A 81 -35.66 -9.73 -30.62
C ASN A 81 -36.18 -8.80 -29.49
N GLY A 82 -35.65 -8.92 -28.29
CA GLY A 82 -35.88 -7.99 -27.20
C GLY A 82 -34.90 -6.84 -27.18
N SER A 83 -35.04 -5.98 -26.18
CA SER A 83 -34.13 -4.84 -25.95
C SER A 83 -33.88 -4.60 -24.47
N ALA A 84 -32.76 -3.98 -24.18
CA ALA A 84 -32.42 -3.46 -22.88
C ALA A 84 -31.99 -2.01 -22.99
N THR A 85 -32.35 -1.20 -22.02
CA THR A 85 -31.92 0.20 -21.91
C THR A 85 -30.89 0.35 -20.80
N ALA A 86 -29.88 1.17 -21.05
CA ALA A 86 -28.86 1.50 -20.06
C ALA A 86 -28.34 2.92 -20.26
N PRO A 87 -27.99 3.62 -19.17
CA PRO A 87 -27.28 4.89 -19.25
C PRO A 87 -25.82 4.64 -19.62
N PHE A 88 -25.30 5.46 -20.53
CA PHE A 88 -23.90 5.48 -20.94
C PHE A 88 -23.31 6.86 -20.71
N ALA A 89 -22.08 6.91 -20.24
CA ALA A 89 -21.28 8.12 -20.32
C ALA A 89 -20.66 8.25 -21.73
N SER A 90 -20.20 9.44 -22.08
CA SER A 90 -19.52 9.65 -23.36
C SER A 90 -18.24 8.82 -23.45
N GLY A 91 -18.09 8.03 -24.50
CA GLY A 91 -16.99 7.09 -24.70
C GLY A 91 -17.06 5.82 -23.85
N GLU A 92 -18.12 5.62 -23.06
CA GLU A 92 -18.29 4.42 -22.25
C GLU A 92 -18.52 3.19 -23.14
N GLN A 93 -17.99 2.07 -22.66
CA GLN A 93 -18.12 0.78 -23.32
C GLN A 93 -18.87 -0.19 -22.44
N MET A 94 -19.91 -0.81 -22.99
CA MET A 94 -20.59 -1.94 -22.40
C MET A 94 -20.44 -3.18 -23.26
N ILE A 95 -20.59 -4.34 -22.64
CA ILE A 95 -20.49 -5.63 -23.33
C ILE A 95 -21.89 -6.24 -23.44
N ILE A 96 -22.19 -6.73 -24.64
CA ILE A 96 -23.32 -7.61 -24.87
C ILE A 96 -22.82 -9.03 -24.67
N TYR A 97 -23.39 -9.70 -23.70
CA TYR A 97 -23.15 -11.09 -23.37
C TYR A 97 -24.23 -11.99 -23.94
N VAL A 98 -23.92 -13.25 -24.08
CA VAL A 98 -24.85 -14.31 -24.41
C VAL A 98 -24.75 -15.41 -23.36
N ALA A 99 -25.89 -15.97 -22.94
CA ALA A 99 -25.94 -17.05 -21.96
C ALA A 99 -25.91 -18.43 -22.64
N ASP A 100 -25.26 -19.39 -21.98
CA ASP A 100 -25.34 -20.85 -22.20
C ASP A 100 -25.18 -21.34 -23.65
N VAL A 101 -24.39 -20.64 -24.49
CA VAL A 101 -24.23 -21.03 -25.91
C VAL A 101 -22.79 -21.42 -26.22
N GLU A 102 -22.56 -22.68 -26.50
CA GLU A 102 -21.32 -23.17 -27.10
C GLU A 102 -21.63 -23.86 -28.47
N PRO A 103 -20.83 -23.61 -29.52
CA PRO A 103 -19.68 -22.72 -29.60
C PRO A 103 -20.07 -21.28 -30.04
N VAL A 104 -19.63 -20.28 -29.29
CA VAL A 104 -19.82 -18.83 -29.53
C VAL A 104 -19.50 -18.39 -30.97
N PRO A 105 -18.48 -18.94 -31.66
CA PRO A 105 -18.17 -18.52 -33.06
C PRO A 105 -19.29 -18.68 -34.05
N LYS A 106 -20.13 -19.71 -33.92
CA LYS A 106 -21.28 -19.91 -34.85
C LYS A 106 -22.39 -18.91 -34.60
N LEU A 107 -22.54 -18.48 -33.34
CA LEU A 107 -23.56 -17.52 -32.94
C LEU A 107 -23.32 -16.12 -33.49
N THR A 108 -22.04 -15.72 -33.54
CA THR A 108 -21.66 -14.38 -34.03
C THR A 108 -22.00 -14.15 -35.52
N LEU A 109 -22.12 -15.22 -36.31
CA LEU A 109 -22.42 -15.10 -37.73
C LEU A 109 -23.91 -14.76 -38.01
N ASN A 110 -24.80 -15.12 -37.07
CA ASN A 110 -26.25 -14.98 -37.27
C ASN A 110 -26.91 -14.00 -36.28
N THR A 111 -26.12 -13.41 -35.35
CA THR A 111 -26.63 -12.41 -34.41
C THR A 111 -26.27 -11.01 -34.89
N ARG A 112 -27.25 -10.13 -34.96
CA ARG A 112 -27.04 -8.71 -35.27
C ARG A 112 -27.58 -7.87 -34.14
N CYS A 113 -26.72 -7.09 -33.54
CA CYS A 113 -27.08 -6.16 -32.44
C CYS A 113 -26.93 -4.72 -32.93
N VAL A 114 -27.83 -3.86 -32.49
CA VAL A 114 -27.81 -2.41 -32.69
C VAL A 114 -28.03 -1.72 -31.36
N ALA A 115 -27.43 -0.55 -31.20
CA ALA A 115 -27.61 0.28 -30.04
C ALA A 115 -27.90 1.73 -30.48
N ARG A 116 -28.97 2.32 -29.97
CA ARG A 116 -29.40 3.67 -30.32
C ARG A 116 -29.69 4.50 -29.10
N ASP A 117 -29.38 5.78 -29.19
CA ASP A 117 -29.78 6.75 -28.18
C ASP A 117 -31.23 7.20 -28.32
N GLU A 118 -31.71 8.04 -27.41
CA GLU A 118 -33.06 8.62 -27.46
C GLU A 118 -33.34 9.48 -28.74
N ASN A 119 -32.27 10.00 -29.34
CA ASN A 119 -32.33 10.80 -30.55
C ASN A 119 -32.17 9.94 -31.82
N ASN A 120 -32.20 8.59 -31.65
CA ASN A 120 -32.04 7.62 -32.74
C ASN A 120 -30.63 7.64 -33.40
N ASN A 121 -29.60 8.17 -32.71
CA ASN A 121 -28.24 8.07 -33.17
C ASN A 121 -27.66 6.70 -32.82
N ASP A 122 -26.95 6.12 -33.78
CA ASP A 122 -26.34 4.79 -33.59
C ASP A 122 -25.07 4.87 -32.74
N ALA A 123 -24.93 3.96 -31.76
CA ALA A 123 -23.66 3.68 -31.12
C ALA A 123 -22.81 2.74 -31.97
N THR A 124 -21.50 2.76 -31.78
CA THR A 124 -20.64 1.79 -32.44
C THR A 124 -20.76 0.43 -31.74
N VAL A 125 -21.23 -0.57 -32.50
CA VAL A 125 -21.27 -1.97 -32.07
C VAL A 125 -20.19 -2.74 -32.82
N SER A 126 -19.21 -3.28 -32.09
CA SER A 126 -18.13 -4.07 -32.67
C SER A 126 -18.07 -5.44 -32.01
N ARG A 127 -17.52 -6.42 -32.71
CA ARG A 127 -17.31 -7.76 -32.13
C ARG A 127 -16.33 -7.65 -30.96
N TYR A 128 -16.57 -8.41 -29.90
CA TYR A 128 -15.61 -8.53 -28.80
C TYR A 128 -14.34 -9.24 -29.32
N ASP A 129 -13.20 -8.55 -29.22
CA ASP A 129 -11.90 -9.11 -29.61
C ASP A 129 -11.31 -9.86 -28.41
N GLY A 130 -11.36 -11.19 -28.47
CA GLY A 130 -10.92 -12.09 -27.42
C GLY A 130 -12.00 -13.06 -26.95
N SER A 131 -11.70 -13.81 -25.91
CA SER A 131 -12.65 -14.68 -25.22
C SER A 131 -12.79 -14.24 -23.77
N MET A 132 -13.99 -13.91 -23.34
CA MET A 132 -14.32 -13.56 -21.97
C MET A 132 -15.59 -14.30 -21.59
N SER A 133 -15.49 -15.08 -20.51
CA SER A 133 -16.63 -15.78 -19.94
C SER A 133 -16.73 -15.44 -18.46
N ILE A 134 -17.93 -15.14 -17.99
CA ILE A 134 -18.22 -14.92 -16.57
C ILE A 134 -19.41 -15.82 -16.22
N ASN A 135 -19.18 -16.90 -15.49
CA ASN A 135 -20.15 -17.96 -15.28
C ASN A 135 -20.67 -18.52 -16.62
N GLN A 136 -21.97 -18.42 -16.87
CA GLN A 136 -22.64 -18.84 -18.11
C GLN A 136 -22.64 -17.76 -19.22
N TRP A 137 -22.08 -16.58 -18.96
CA TRP A 137 -22.13 -15.45 -19.87
C TRP A 137 -20.85 -15.33 -20.69
N HIS A 138 -20.98 -15.34 -22.02
CA HIS A 138 -19.90 -15.16 -22.96
C HIS A 138 -19.99 -13.80 -23.63
N ALA A 139 -18.89 -13.05 -23.66
CA ALA A 139 -18.83 -11.74 -24.33
C ALA A 139 -18.97 -11.91 -25.85
N LEU A 140 -19.89 -11.17 -26.45
CA LEU A 140 -20.21 -11.24 -27.89
C LEU A 140 -19.85 -9.97 -28.62
N TYR A 141 -20.34 -8.82 -28.17
CA TYR A 141 -20.13 -7.51 -28.77
C TYR A 141 -19.75 -6.47 -27.72
N VAL A 142 -19.08 -5.41 -28.18
CA VAL A 142 -18.80 -4.20 -27.40
C VAL A 142 -19.64 -3.07 -28.01
N VAL A 143 -20.40 -2.40 -27.20
CA VAL A 143 -21.13 -1.18 -27.54
C VAL A 143 -20.32 0.00 -27.03
N THR A 144 -20.00 0.95 -27.92
CA THR A 144 -19.30 2.20 -27.54
C THR A 144 -20.24 3.37 -27.80
N ALA A 145 -20.57 4.10 -26.74
CA ALA A 145 -21.40 5.30 -26.83
C ALA A 145 -20.56 6.50 -27.28
N HIS A 146 -21.06 7.25 -28.28
CA HIS A 146 -20.39 8.48 -28.72
C HIS A 146 -20.68 9.67 -27.79
N GLN A 147 -21.89 9.71 -27.25
CA GLN A 147 -22.37 10.76 -26.36
C GLN A 147 -22.94 10.16 -25.08
N ALA A 148 -23.00 10.96 -24.02
CA ALA A 148 -23.69 10.53 -22.81
C ALA A 148 -25.21 10.53 -23.06
N GLY A 149 -25.90 9.49 -22.61
CA GLY A 149 -27.34 9.35 -22.78
C GLY A 149 -27.85 7.97 -22.43
N ILE A 150 -29.14 7.77 -22.58
CA ILE A 150 -29.78 6.46 -22.45
C ILE A 150 -29.77 5.80 -23.82
N TYR A 151 -29.21 4.60 -23.89
CA TYR A 151 -29.17 3.82 -25.11
C TYR A 151 -30.07 2.59 -25.00
N THR A 152 -30.79 2.30 -26.05
CA THR A 152 -31.55 1.06 -26.23
C THR A 152 -30.74 0.10 -27.10
N VAL A 153 -30.36 -1.02 -26.50
CA VAL A 153 -29.61 -2.10 -27.18
C VAL A 153 -30.60 -3.20 -27.51
N SER A 154 -30.66 -3.59 -28.79
CA SER A 154 -31.49 -4.70 -29.26
C SER A 154 -30.65 -5.67 -30.09
N CYS A 155 -30.94 -6.97 -29.95
CA CYS A 155 -30.27 -8.03 -30.70
C CYS A 155 -31.29 -8.92 -31.39
N ALA A 156 -31.10 -9.14 -32.70
CA ALA A 156 -31.83 -10.11 -33.47
C ALA A 156 -30.97 -11.38 -33.62
N GLY A 157 -31.56 -12.53 -33.39
CA GLY A 157 -30.85 -13.81 -33.44
C GLY A 157 -31.78 -14.99 -33.19
N TYR A 158 -31.25 -16.10 -32.73
CA TYR A 158 -32.03 -17.29 -32.42
C TYR A 158 -32.99 -17.08 -31.24
N SER A 159 -34.20 -17.64 -31.32
CA SER A 159 -35.29 -17.43 -30.35
C SER A 159 -34.98 -17.82 -28.92
N ASP A 160 -34.13 -18.82 -28.76
CA ASP A 160 -33.88 -19.45 -27.45
C ASP A 160 -32.66 -18.86 -26.72
N ILE A 161 -32.15 -17.73 -27.22
CA ILE A 161 -30.96 -17.11 -26.68
C ILE A 161 -31.33 -15.96 -25.75
N THR A 162 -30.68 -15.95 -24.57
CA THR A 162 -30.74 -14.83 -23.63
C THR A 162 -29.48 -13.97 -23.81
N TYR A 163 -29.69 -12.71 -24.03
CA TYR A 163 -28.65 -11.69 -24.06
C TYR A 163 -28.59 -10.95 -22.76
N GLY A 164 -27.42 -10.45 -22.44
CA GLY A 164 -27.19 -9.61 -21.27
C GLY A 164 -26.36 -8.38 -21.63
N LEU A 165 -26.72 -7.24 -21.10
CA LEU A 165 -25.94 -6.01 -21.22
C LEU A 165 -25.27 -5.73 -19.88
N GLY A 166 -23.98 -5.52 -19.90
CA GLY A 166 -23.22 -5.27 -18.69
C GLY A 166 -21.98 -4.40 -18.89
N PRO A 167 -21.43 -3.86 -17.83
CA PRO A 167 -20.26 -3.00 -17.92
C PRO A 167 -19.04 -3.78 -18.44
N ARG A 168 -18.26 -3.14 -19.27
CA ARG A 168 -16.93 -3.64 -19.60
C ARG A 168 -16.05 -3.48 -18.36
N ALA A 169 -15.40 -4.55 -17.89
CA ALA A 169 -14.40 -4.44 -16.86
C ALA A 169 -13.31 -3.45 -17.31
N GLY A 170 -13.40 -2.22 -16.81
CA GLY A 170 -12.48 -1.15 -17.21
C GLY A 170 -11.05 -1.49 -16.76
N ARG A 171 -10.06 -0.99 -17.50
CA ARG A 171 -8.64 -1.14 -17.13
C ARG A 171 -8.40 -0.75 -15.67
N GLY A 172 -9.13 0.25 -15.15
CA GLY A 172 -9.04 0.68 -13.76
C GLY A 172 -9.44 -0.38 -12.74
N ALA A 173 -10.46 -1.20 -13.01
CA ALA A 173 -10.86 -2.28 -12.10
C ALA A 173 -9.80 -3.39 -12.06
N ILE A 174 -9.24 -3.74 -13.22
CA ILE A 174 -8.18 -4.74 -13.33
C ILE A 174 -6.90 -4.24 -12.63
N THR A 175 -6.51 -2.98 -12.87
CA THR A 175 -5.34 -2.39 -12.22
C THR A 175 -5.54 -2.29 -10.70
N ALA A 176 -6.73 -1.92 -10.21
CA ALA A 176 -7.02 -1.90 -8.77
C ALA A 176 -6.94 -3.29 -8.14
N ALA A 177 -7.47 -4.32 -8.82
CA ALA A 177 -7.41 -5.70 -8.35
C ALA A 177 -5.97 -6.24 -8.29
N LEU A 178 -5.08 -5.79 -9.17
CA LEU A 178 -3.67 -6.19 -9.17
C LEU A 178 -2.81 -5.34 -8.23
N LEU A 179 -2.98 -4.02 -8.24
CA LEU A 179 -2.17 -3.11 -7.45
C LEU A 179 -2.54 -3.11 -5.96
N GLY A 180 -3.78 -3.43 -5.62
CA GLY A 180 -4.23 -3.53 -4.23
C GLY A 180 -3.39 -4.50 -3.40
N PRO A 181 -3.26 -5.79 -3.79
CA PRO A 181 -2.42 -6.76 -3.10
C PRO A 181 -0.93 -6.38 -3.09
N ILE A 182 -0.39 -5.91 -4.23
CA ILE A 182 1.03 -5.53 -4.33
C ILE A 182 1.33 -4.36 -3.38
N GLY A 183 0.50 -3.32 -3.40
CA GLY A 183 0.63 -2.17 -2.50
C GLY A 183 0.45 -2.57 -1.03
N GLY A 184 -0.51 -3.44 -0.73
CA GLY A 184 -0.73 -3.97 0.61
C GLY A 184 0.48 -4.74 1.14
N ILE A 185 1.05 -5.64 0.36
CA ILE A 185 2.25 -6.44 0.74
C ILE A 185 3.46 -5.53 0.95
N THR A 186 3.68 -4.54 0.10
CA THR A 186 4.80 -3.61 0.26
C THR A 186 4.70 -2.78 1.54
N LEU A 187 3.50 -2.28 1.87
CA LEU A 187 3.27 -1.56 3.13
C LEU A 187 3.42 -2.44 4.36
N LEU A 188 2.95 -3.69 4.31
CA LEU A 188 3.16 -4.68 5.37
C LEU A 188 4.65 -4.97 5.58
N GLY A 189 5.39 -5.17 4.50
CA GLY A 189 6.84 -5.39 4.55
C GLY A 189 7.58 -4.19 5.15
N ALA A 190 7.29 -2.98 4.70
CA ALA A 190 7.89 -1.76 5.23
C ALA A 190 7.57 -1.55 6.71
N GLY A 191 6.31 -1.76 7.12
CA GLY A 191 5.88 -1.65 8.51
C GLY A 191 6.58 -2.66 9.43
N THR A 192 6.68 -3.92 9.02
CA THR A 192 7.38 -4.97 9.78
C THR A 192 8.88 -4.72 9.90
N ILE A 193 9.55 -4.29 8.84
CA ILE A 193 10.97 -3.93 8.86
C ILE A 193 11.20 -2.77 9.82
N MET A 194 10.36 -1.74 9.78
CA MET A 194 10.46 -0.57 10.67
C MET A 194 10.33 -0.97 12.14
N ILE A 195 9.37 -1.82 12.48
CA ILE A 195 9.18 -2.34 13.84
C ILE A 195 10.39 -3.19 14.25
N ALA A 196 10.86 -4.09 13.40
CA ALA A 196 12.00 -4.96 13.69
C ALA A 196 13.30 -4.17 13.93
N VAL A 197 13.60 -3.17 13.08
CA VAL A 197 14.75 -2.28 13.24
C VAL A 197 14.66 -1.47 14.54
N THR A 198 13.47 -0.95 14.85
CA THR A 198 13.25 -0.18 16.09
C THR A 198 13.43 -1.08 17.32
N ALA A 199 12.92 -2.31 17.29
CA ALA A 199 13.06 -3.29 18.36
C ALA A 199 14.52 -3.74 18.55
N SER A 200 15.25 -4.03 17.46
CA SER A 200 16.64 -4.47 17.52
C SER A 200 17.58 -3.40 18.06
N ARG A 201 17.35 -2.13 17.70
CA ARG A 201 18.11 -1.00 18.25
C ARG A 201 17.91 -0.81 19.74
N ARG A 202 16.75 -1.21 20.30
CA ARG A 202 16.48 -1.17 21.75
C ARG A 202 17.11 -2.32 22.49
N ARG A 203 17.21 -3.52 21.90
CA ARG A 203 17.79 -4.71 22.54
C ARG A 203 19.31 -4.63 22.73
N LYS A 204 20.01 -3.84 21.92
CA LYS A 204 21.47 -3.65 21.99
C LYS A 204 21.93 -2.74 23.14
N ARG A 205 21.14 -2.55 24.20
CA ARG A 205 21.62 -1.88 25.42
C ARG A 205 22.51 -2.84 26.17
N PRO A 206 23.79 -2.52 26.37
CA PRO A 206 24.60 -3.28 27.32
C PRO A 206 23.93 -3.16 28.72
N PRO A 207 23.97 -4.21 29.54
CA PRO A 207 23.50 -4.11 30.91
C PRO A 207 24.26 -2.96 31.58
N GLN A 208 23.54 -1.94 32.06
CA GLN A 208 24.14 -0.97 32.98
C GLN A 208 24.50 -1.76 34.23
N TYR A 209 25.75 -2.11 34.33
CA TYR A 209 26.28 -2.57 35.63
C TYR A 209 26.02 -1.41 36.60
N PRO A 210 25.32 -1.62 37.71
CA PRO A 210 25.24 -0.62 38.75
C PRO A 210 26.69 -0.30 39.11
N HIS A 211 27.07 0.96 38.98
CA HIS A 211 28.38 1.42 39.43
C HIS A 211 28.57 0.83 40.80
N GLY A 212 29.55 -0.10 40.91
CA GLY A 212 29.79 -0.83 42.13
C GLY A 212 29.88 0.16 43.29
N ASN A 213 29.13 -0.13 44.34
CA ASN A 213 29.34 0.50 45.62
C ASN A 213 30.85 0.55 45.87
N PRO A 214 31.42 1.72 46.14
CA PRO A 214 32.78 1.77 46.63
C PRO A 214 32.83 0.82 47.85
N TYR A 215 33.68 -0.20 47.74
CA TYR A 215 33.89 -1.15 48.84
C TYR A 215 33.98 -0.36 50.14
N PRO A 216 33.22 -0.74 51.19
CA PRO A 216 33.42 -0.17 52.50
C PRO A 216 34.89 -0.44 52.88
N TYR A 217 35.65 0.61 53.08
CA TYR A 217 37.02 0.52 53.56
C TYR A 217 36.95 -0.15 54.95
N GLU A 218 37.32 -1.42 54.98
CA GLU A 218 37.42 -2.16 56.26
C GLU A 218 38.65 -1.63 57.02
N PRO A 219 38.46 -0.97 58.14
CA PRO A 219 39.62 -0.49 58.94
C PRO A 219 40.35 -1.71 59.50
N GLY A 220 41.62 -1.87 59.09
CA GLY A 220 42.49 -2.91 59.57
C GLY A 220 42.62 -2.90 61.11
N PRO A 221 42.87 -4.08 61.73
CA PRO A 221 43.02 -4.19 63.18
C PRO A 221 44.23 -3.39 63.69
N ARG A 222 44.03 -2.72 64.81
CA ARG A 222 45.11 -2.01 65.61
C ARG A 222 46.05 -2.97 66.27
#